data_daf20f7703f9a79c71d015b132c0bb9f
#
_entry.id   daf20f7703f9a79c71d015b132c0bb9f
#
_cell.length_a   1.000
_cell.length_b   1.000
_cell.length_c   1.000
_cell.angle_alpha   90.00
_cell.angle_beta   90.00
_cell.angle_gamma   90.00
#
_symmetry.space_group_name_H-M   'P 1'
#
loop_
_entity.id
_entity.type
_entity.pdbx_description
1 polymer ?
#
loop_
_entity_poly.entity_id
_entity_poly.type
_entity_poly.pdbx_seq_one_letter_code
_entity_poly.pdbx_strand_id
1 'polypeptide(L)'
;QTAFITNNNISITGASPKHSFYLGVGYSYEQGNIEHEKFSKVTINASNDYKITDYLKVGFQFNGARMLPADSKQVLNALRATPIAPVYNDEYGLYSALPEFQKAQINNPMVDVSLRANTTKAENYRASGNIYGEVDFLKHFNFKAMFSMDYASNNGRTYQPIVKVYDPTVSGNIATLGTGKTEVSQFKENETKVQSDYVLTYTNSFDNGNHNLTATAGFTTYYNSLSRLDGARKQGVGLVIPNDPDKWFVSIGDAATATNGSTQWERSTLSMLARVIYNYKGKYLFNGSFRRDGSSAFSYTGNEWQNFFSLGGGWLMSEEEFMKDIKWLDMLKIKASYGTLGNQNLDKAYPAEPLLSNAYSAVFGKPSIIYPGYQLAYLP
;
A
#
# COMPACT_ATOMS: atom_id res chain seq x y z
N GLN A 1 -18.62 -14.36 -20.66
CA GLN A 1 -18.58 -12.93 -20.91
C GLN A 1 -17.18 -12.53 -21.36
N THR A 2 -17.05 -11.72 -22.42
CA THR A 2 -15.75 -11.24 -22.89
C THR A 2 -15.47 -9.91 -22.22
N ALA A 3 -14.31 -9.79 -21.54
CA ALA A 3 -13.86 -8.57 -20.91
C ALA A 3 -12.90 -7.82 -21.86
N PHE A 4 -13.09 -6.51 -21.99
CA PHE A 4 -12.24 -5.66 -22.81
C PHE A 4 -11.11 -5.07 -21.99
N ILE A 5 -9.87 -5.21 -22.47
CA ILE A 5 -8.68 -4.64 -21.85
C ILE A 5 -7.91 -3.87 -22.93
N THR A 6 -7.50 -2.65 -22.62
CA THR A 6 -6.60 -1.87 -23.49
C THR A 6 -5.55 -1.14 -22.68
N ASN A 7 -4.31 -1.17 -23.20
CA ASN A 7 -3.17 -0.44 -22.64
C ASN A 7 -2.49 0.33 -23.75
N ASN A 8 -2.45 1.64 -23.64
CA ASN A 8 -1.87 2.54 -24.61
C ASN A 8 -0.78 3.36 -23.96
N ASN A 9 0.42 3.37 -24.53
CA ASN A 9 1.53 4.11 -24.00
C ASN A 9 2.23 4.88 -25.14
N ILE A 10 2.54 6.14 -24.87
CA ILE A 10 3.34 7.00 -25.75
C ILE A 10 4.52 7.49 -24.91
N SER A 11 5.72 7.39 -25.46
CA SER A 11 6.90 7.90 -24.78
C SER A 11 7.88 8.56 -25.72
N ILE A 12 8.63 9.51 -25.19
CA ILE A 12 9.74 10.19 -25.86
C ILE A 12 10.96 10.02 -24.96
N THR A 13 12.06 9.64 -25.57
CA THR A 13 13.35 9.51 -24.90
C THR A 13 14.43 10.18 -25.73
N GLY A 14 15.40 10.76 -25.07
CA GLY A 14 16.56 11.34 -25.71
C GLY A 14 17.79 11.24 -24.82
N ALA A 15 18.94 11.12 -25.42
CA ALA A 15 20.22 11.07 -24.73
C ALA A 15 21.31 11.82 -25.48
N SER A 16 22.19 12.47 -24.73
CA SER A 16 23.44 13.06 -25.15
C SER A 16 24.54 12.72 -24.15
N PRO A 17 25.82 13.02 -24.38
CA PRO A 17 26.88 12.75 -23.40
C PRO A 17 26.65 13.38 -22.02
N LYS A 18 25.89 14.47 -21.96
CA LYS A 18 25.63 15.21 -20.70
C LYS A 18 24.20 15.14 -20.20
N HIS A 19 23.26 14.65 -21.00
CA HIS A 19 21.85 14.76 -20.68
C HIS A 19 21.10 13.55 -21.19
N SER A 20 20.27 12.94 -20.35
CA SER A 20 19.30 11.92 -20.77
C SER A 20 17.93 12.25 -20.15
N PHE A 21 16.90 12.05 -20.95
CA PHE A 21 15.54 12.27 -20.48
C PHE A 21 14.59 11.20 -21.00
N TYR A 22 13.54 10.99 -20.26
CA TYR A 22 12.40 10.16 -20.60
C TYR A 22 11.11 10.88 -20.18
N LEU A 23 10.11 10.87 -21.06
CA LEU A 23 8.75 11.27 -20.76
C LEU A 23 7.80 10.25 -21.36
N GLY A 24 6.92 9.69 -20.55
CA GLY A 24 5.91 8.72 -20.95
C GLY A 24 4.54 9.06 -20.42
N VAL A 25 3.51 8.84 -21.22
CA VAL A 25 2.11 8.95 -20.84
C VAL A 25 1.43 7.62 -21.17
N GLY A 26 0.68 7.08 -20.22
CA GLY A 26 -0.03 5.81 -20.37
C GLY A 26 -1.51 5.95 -20.04
N TYR A 27 -2.33 5.20 -20.74
CA TYR A 27 -3.74 5.00 -20.44
C TYR A 27 -4.05 3.51 -20.43
N SER A 28 -4.62 3.04 -19.34
CA SER A 28 -5.10 1.66 -19.18
C SER A 28 -6.60 1.68 -18.89
N TYR A 29 -7.33 0.80 -19.54
CA TYR A 29 -8.73 0.52 -19.23
C TYR A 29 -8.94 -0.98 -19.20
N GLU A 30 -9.60 -1.46 -18.14
CA GLU A 30 -9.90 -2.87 -17.93
C GLU A 30 -11.37 -3.02 -17.54
N GLN A 31 -12.07 -3.89 -18.24
CA GLN A 31 -13.39 -4.33 -17.86
C GLN A 31 -13.26 -5.67 -17.13
N GLY A 32 -13.89 -5.80 -15.96
CA GLY A 32 -13.90 -7.05 -15.20
C GLY A 32 -14.80 -8.12 -15.87
N ASN A 33 -14.59 -9.36 -15.46
CA ASN A 33 -15.47 -10.47 -15.87
C ASN A 33 -16.83 -10.41 -15.16
N ILE A 34 -16.93 -9.64 -14.09
CA ILE A 34 -18.18 -9.36 -13.39
C ILE A 34 -18.80 -8.12 -14.03
N GLU A 35 -20.09 -8.17 -14.25
CA GLU A 35 -20.83 -7.06 -14.82
C GLU A 35 -20.63 -5.78 -13.97
N HIS A 36 -20.50 -4.64 -14.66
CA HIS A 36 -20.29 -3.31 -14.09
C HIS A 36 -18.91 -3.03 -13.50
N GLU A 37 -18.01 -4.00 -13.39
CA GLU A 37 -16.64 -3.73 -12.95
C GLU A 37 -15.82 -3.08 -14.06
N LYS A 38 -15.33 -1.87 -13.80
CA LYS A 38 -14.49 -1.09 -14.72
C LYS A 38 -13.36 -0.42 -13.95
N PHE A 39 -12.17 -0.55 -14.48
CA PHE A 39 -10.98 0.14 -13.96
C PHE A 39 -10.39 1.03 -15.05
N SER A 40 -9.97 2.24 -14.70
CA SER A 40 -9.17 3.05 -15.61
C SER A 40 -8.04 3.75 -14.88
N LYS A 41 -6.93 3.93 -15.60
CA LYS A 41 -5.72 4.54 -15.06
C LYS A 41 -5.05 5.39 -16.11
N VAL A 42 -4.74 6.63 -15.76
CA VAL A 42 -3.83 7.50 -16.52
C VAL A 42 -2.52 7.61 -15.75
N THR A 43 -1.40 7.50 -16.44
CA THR A 43 -0.07 7.65 -15.85
C THR A 43 0.76 8.66 -16.62
N ILE A 44 1.61 9.37 -15.90
CA ILE A 44 2.69 10.19 -16.45
C ILE A 44 3.98 9.82 -15.74
N ASN A 45 5.03 9.56 -16.52
CA ASN A 45 6.34 9.21 -15.99
C ASN A 45 7.37 10.14 -16.65
N ALA A 46 8.22 10.74 -15.85
CA ALA A 46 9.29 11.60 -16.33
C ALA A 46 10.58 11.28 -15.58
N SER A 47 11.68 11.24 -16.27
CA SER A 47 13.01 11.19 -15.65
C SER A 47 13.99 12.04 -16.43
N ASN A 48 14.93 12.58 -15.71
CA ASN A 48 15.97 13.42 -16.28
C ASN A 48 17.26 13.28 -15.48
N ASP A 49 18.35 13.02 -16.18
CA ASP A 49 19.69 12.97 -15.65
C ASP A 49 20.55 13.99 -16.39
N TYR A 50 21.28 14.80 -15.65
CA TYR A 50 22.14 15.83 -16.20
C TYR A 50 23.53 15.81 -15.55
N LYS A 51 24.58 15.65 -16.35
CA LYS A 51 25.97 15.83 -15.93
C LYS A 51 26.34 17.31 -16.03
N ILE A 52 26.33 18.00 -14.88
CA ILE A 52 26.70 19.42 -14.81
C ILE A 52 28.17 19.59 -15.10
N THR A 53 29.00 18.70 -14.52
CA THR A 53 30.43 18.58 -14.76
C THR A 53 30.81 17.09 -14.89
N ASP A 54 32.09 16.80 -15.10
CA ASP A 54 32.56 15.40 -15.14
C ASP A 54 32.48 14.70 -13.79
N TYR A 55 32.36 15.47 -12.69
CA TYR A 55 32.28 14.97 -11.32
C TYR A 55 30.95 15.25 -10.64
N LEU A 56 30.01 16.00 -11.24
CA LEU A 56 28.72 16.34 -10.66
C LEU A 56 27.58 15.95 -11.58
N LYS A 57 26.73 15.03 -11.12
CA LYS A 57 25.50 14.61 -11.76
C LYS A 57 24.31 14.98 -10.89
N VAL A 58 23.24 15.46 -11.48
CA VAL A 58 21.93 15.66 -10.84
C VAL A 58 20.85 14.98 -11.64
N GLY A 59 19.79 14.58 -10.99
CA GLY A 59 18.68 13.99 -11.71
C GLY A 59 17.40 14.01 -10.90
N PHE A 60 16.29 13.74 -11.58
CA PHE A 60 15.01 13.53 -10.96
C PHE A 60 14.23 12.42 -11.65
N GLN A 61 13.31 11.82 -10.91
CA GLN A 61 12.29 10.92 -11.41
C GLN A 61 10.95 11.34 -10.86
N PHE A 62 9.92 11.29 -11.68
CA PHE A 62 8.55 11.60 -11.31
C PHE A 62 7.60 10.58 -11.92
N ASN A 63 6.65 10.09 -11.12
CA ASN A 63 5.58 9.21 -11.54
C ASN A 63 4.26 9.76 -10.99
N GLY A 64 3.34 10.09 -11.88
CA GLY A 64 2.00 10.53 -11.55
C GLY A 64 0.97 9.49 -12.01
N ALA A 65 -0.07 9.27 -11.24
CA ALA A 65 -1.17 8.40 -11.62
C ALA A 65 -2.51 8.95 -11.12
N ARG A 66 -3.52 8.87 -11.98
CA ARG A 66 -4.93 8.99 -11.61
C ARG A 66 -5.60 7.66 -11.90
N MET A 67 -6.29 7.11 -10.91
CA MET A 67 -6.98 5.81 -11.02
C MET A 67 -8.44 5.98 -10.65
N LEU A 68 -9.31 5.40 -11.46
CA LEU A 68 -10.71 5.16 -11.14
C LEU A 68 -10.84 3.66 -10.85
N PRO A 69 -10.83 3.25 -9.58
CA PRO A 69 -10.91 1.84 -9.22
C PRO A 69 -12.28 1.26 -9.56
N ALA A 70 -12.31 -0.03 -9.82
CA ALA A 70 -13.55 -0.75 -10.02
C ALA A 70 -14.40 -0.73 -8.73
N ASP A 71 -15.71 -0.66 -8.89
CA ASP A 71 -16.67 -0.91 -7.81
C ASP A 71 -16.81 -2.42 -7.58
N SER A 72 -15.71 -3.03 -7.12
CA SER A 72 -15.60 -4.48 -6.95
C SER A 72 -16.53 -4.97 -5.85
N LYS A 73 -17.42 -5.88 -6.19
CA LYS A 73 -18.28 -6.57 -5.23
C LYS A 73 -17.66 -7.91 -4.81
N GLN A 74 -17.89 -8.29 -3.58
CA GLN A 74 -17.28 -9.50 -3.03
C GLN A 74 -17.87 -10.77 -3.65
N VAL A 75 -17.12 -11.39 -4.55
CA VAL A 75 -17.47 -12.67 -5.18
C VAL A 75 -17.33 -13.85 -4.22
N LEU A 76 -16.59 -13.67 -3.13
CA LEU A 76 -16.38 -14.72 -2.12
C LEU A 76 -17.71 -15.28 -1.56
N ASN A 77 -18.73 -14.44 -1.46
CA ASN A 77 -20.06 -14.87 -1.04
C ASN A 77 -20.69 -15.86 -2.02
N ALA A 78 -20.35 -15.81 -3.31
CA ALA A 78 -20.81 -16.78 -4.29
C ALA A 78 -20.27 -18.19 -4.04
N LEU A 79 -19.04 -18.30 -3.55
CA LEU A 79 -18.42 -19.58 -3.16
C LEU A 79 -19.03 -20.16 -1.87
N ARG A 80 -19.63 -19.31 -1.04
CA ARG A 80 -20.23 -19.70 0.24
C ARG A 80 -21.73 -19.96 0.15
N ALA A 81 -22.40 -19.38 -0.85
CA ALA A 81 -23.83 -19.52 -1.03
C ALA A 81 -24.21 -20.98 -1.32
N THR A 82 -25.25 -21.46 -0.65
CA THR A 82 -25.74 -22.82 -0.88
C THR A 82 -26.35 -22.94 -2.27
N PRO A 83 -26.00 -23.98 -3.06
CA PRO A 83 -26.49 -24.15 -4.43
C PRO A 83 -27.98 -24.58 -4.51
N ILE A 84 -28.59 -24.98 -3.39
CA ILE A 84 -30.01 -25.40 -3.36
C ILE A 84 -30.99 -24.21 -3.26
N ALA A 85 -30.48 -23.00 -2.96
CA ALA A 85 -31.34 -21.81 -2.90
C ALA A 85 -31.58 -21.26 -4.30
N PRO A 86 -32.84 -20.94 -4.66
CA PRO A 86 -33.12 -20.25 -5.91
C PRO A 86 -32.49 -18.87 -5.91
N VAL A 87 -31.89 -18.47 -7.03
CA VAL A 87 -31.23 -17.16 -7.13
C VAL A 87 -32.26 -16.04 -7.24
N TYR A 88 -33.37 -16.29 -7.97
CA TYR A 88 -34.38 -15.30 -8.31
C TYR A 88 -35.77 -15.92 -8.20
N ASN A 89 -36.74 -15.10 -7.82
CA ASN A 89 -38.14 -15.46 -7.80
C ASN A 89 -38.91 -14.65 -8.86
N ASP A 90 -39.39 -15.32 -9.91
CA ASP A 90 -40.06 -14.68 -11.05
C ASP A 90 -41.42 -14.09 -10.67
N GLU A 91 -42.17 -14.72 -9.75
CA GLU A 91 -43.47 -14.26 -9.30
C GLU A 91 -43.40 -12.89 -8.63
N TYR A 92 -42.39 -12.69 -7.80
CA TYR A 92 -42.18 -11.44 -7.08
C TYR A 92 -41.25 -10.47 -7.81
N GLY A 93 -40.54 -10.91 -8.84
CA GLY A 93 -39.56 -10.09 -9.57
C GLY A 93 -38.35 -9.70 -8.71
N LEU A 94 -37.96 -10.54 -7.76
CA LEU A 94 -36.94 -10.25 -6.77
C LEU A 94 -35.90 -11.36 -6.68
N TYR A 95 -34.66 -11.00 -6.33
CA TYR A 95 -33.66 -11.98 -5.88
C TYR A 95 -34.13 -12.65 -4.59
N SER A 96 -33.88 -13.95 -4.45
CA SER A 96 -34.31 -14.72 -3.29
C SER A 96 -33.31 -14.52 -2.13
N ALA A 97 -33.83 -14.45 -0.91
CA ALA A 97 -33.02 -14.58 0.26
C ALA A 97 -32.39 -15.98 0.33
N LEU A 98 -31.24 -16.10 0.98
CA LEU A 98 -30.67 -17.41 1.28
C LEU A 98 -31.47 -18.09 2.42
N PRO A 99 -31.38 -19.43 2.56
CA PRO A 99 -32.05 -20.18 3.63
C PRO A 99 -31.71 -19.65 5.02
N GLU A 100 -32.60 -19.91 6.00
CA GLU A 100 -32.52 -19.43 7.38
C GLU A 100 -31.16 -19.68 8.03
N PHE A 101 -30.58 -20.86 7.79
CA PHE A 101 -29.28 -21.23 8.35
C PHE A 101 -28.08 -20.43 7.79
N GLN A 102 -28.28 -19.67 6.70
CA GLN A 102 -27.20 -18.97 6.01
C GLN A 102 -27.46 -17.45 5.88
N LYS A 103 -28.73 -17.01 5.80
CA LYS A 103 -29.08 -15.58 5.56
C LYS A 103 -28.54 -14.60 6.60
N ALA A 104 -28.23 -15.08 7.82
CA ALA A 104 -27.60 -14.26 8.83
C ALA A 104 -26.10 -14.01 8.58
N GLN A 105 -25.46 -14.81 7.74
CA GLN A 105 -24.01 -14.75 7.49
C GLN A 105 -23.69 -14.04 6.18
N ILE A 106 -24.45 -14.34 5.13
CA ILE A 106 -24.28 -13.80 3.78
C ILE A 106 -25.61 -13.51 3.11
N ASN A 107 -25.59 -12.58 2.18
CA ASN A 107 -26.73 -12.33 1.29
C ASN A 107 -26.58 -13.14 -0.01
N ASN A 108 -27.67 -13.19 -0.79
CA ASN A 108 -27.61 -13.68 -2.17
C ASN A 108 -26.55 -12.88 -2.96
N PRO A 109 -25.53 -13.51 -3.52
CA PRO A 109 -24.43 -12.83 -4.21
C PRO A 109 -24.89 -11.92 -5.36
N MET A 110 -26.00 -12.28 -6.04
CA MET A 110 -26.55 -11.48 -7.14
C MET A 110 -27.12 -10.14 -6.67
N VAL A 111 -27.48 -9.99 -5.41
CA VAL A 111 -27.86 -8.69 -4.84
C VAL A 111 -26.71 -7.70 -4.92
N ASP A 112 -25.51 -8.15 -4.56
CA ASP A 112 -24.33 -7.27 -4.56
C ASP A 112 -23.88 -6.95 -5.99
N VAL A 113 -23.91 -7.92 -6.89
CA VAL A 113 -23.48 -7.76 -8.29
C VAL A 113 -24.46 -6.92 -9.12
N SER A 114 -25.77 -6.99 -8.84
CA SER A 114 -26.80 -6.33 -9.65
C SER A 114 -27.41 -5.09 -8.96
N LEU A 115 -27.95 -5.25 -7.75
CA LEU A 115 -28.70 -4.18 -7.08
C LEU A 115 -27.79 -3.15 -6.38
N ARG A 116 -26.58 -3.56 -6.03
CA ARG A 116 -25.56 -2.69 -5.44
C ARG A 116 -24.43 -2.35 -6.40
N ALA A 117 -24.60 -2.65 -7.69
CA ALA A 117 -23.65 -2.27 -8.72
C ALA A 117 -23.63 -0.76 -8.93
N ASN A 118 -22.47 -0.22 -9.35
CA ASN A 118 -22.26 1.19 -9.63
C ASN A 118 -22.65 2.13 -8.46
N THR A 119 -22.51 1.65 -7.24
CA THR A 119 -22.85 2.43 -6.02
C THR A 119 -21.64 3.07 -5.36
N THR A 120 -20.46 2.97 -5.97
CA THR A 120 -19.24 3.60 -5.50
C THR A 120 -18.62 4.45 -6.60
N LYS A 121 -18.31 5.70 -6.26
CA LYS A 121 -17.54 6.64 -7.08
C LYS A 121 -16.24 6.93 -6.35
N ALA A 122 -15.16 6.30 -6.74
CA ALA A 122 -13.84 6.48 -6.12
C ALA A 122 -12.84 7.02 -7.13
N GLU A 123 -11.92 7.82 -6.64
CA GLU A 123 -10.88 8.44 -7.43
C GLU A 123 -9.59 8.54 -6.59
N ASN A 124 -8.53 7.95 -7.10
CA ASN A 124 -7.25 7.86 -6.43
C ASN A 124 -6.20 8.60 -7.24
N TYR A 125 -5.45 9.45 -6.59
CA TYR A 125 -4.30 10.16 -7.14
C TYR A 125 -3.05 9.70 -6.42
N ARG A 126 -1.97 9.48 -7.17
CA ARG A 126 -0.64 9.23 -6.61
C ARG A 126 0.40 10.02 -7.38
N ALA A 127 1.27 10.69 -6.65
CA ALA A 127 2.45 11.37 -7.16
C ALA A 127 3.66 10.88 -6.38
N SER A 128 4.62 10.27 -7.05
CA SER A 128 5.87 9.84 -6.43
C SER A 128 7.05 10.30 -7.26
N GLY A 129 8.15 10.62 -6.59
CA GLY A 129 9.36 11.04 -7.29
C GLY A 129 10.53 11.19 -6.36
N ASN A 130 11.68 11.40 -6.96
CA ASN A 130 12.91 11.72 -6.25
C ASN A 130 13.71 12.75 -7.02
N ILE A 131 14.54 13.49 -6.29
CA ILE A 131 15.62 14.30 -6.80
C ILE A 131 16.91 13.82 -6.18
N TYR A 132 18.00 13.81 -6.93
CA TYR A 132 19.28 13.40 -6.39
C TYR A 132 20.43 14.23 -6.98
N GLY A 133 21.49 14.32 -6.18
CA GLY A 133 22.79 14.80 -6.57
C GLY A 133 23.86 13.75 -6.28
N GLU A 134 24.79 13.60 -7.18
CA GLU A 134 25.89 12.64 -7.10
C GLU A 134 27.20 13.33 -7.45
N VAL A 135 28.20 13.17 -6.58
CA VAL A 135 29.51 13.82 -6.72
C VAL A 135 30.60 12.78 -6.61
N ASP A 136 31.44 12.72 -7.66
CA ASP A 136 32.68 11.93 -7.67
C ASP A 136 33.85 12.82 -7.22
N PHE A 137 34.65 12.38 -6.27
CA PHE A 137 35.78 13.12 -5.74
C PHE A 137 36.94 12.23 -5.28
N LEU A 138 38.12 12.78 -5.21
CA LEU A 138 39.34 12.07 -4.81
C LEU A 138 39.56 10.74 -5.55
N LYS A 139 39.13 10.65 -6.81
CA LYS A 139 39.26 9.50 -7.74
C LYS A 139 38.51 8.22 -7.32
N HIS A 140 38.28 8.03 -6.03
CA HIS A 140 37.78 6.76 -5.47
C HIS A 140 36.48 6.91 -4.71
N PHE A 141 36.03 8.13 -4.46
CA PHE A 141 34.84 8.40 -3.67
C PHE A 141 33.70 8.90 -4.52
N ASN A 142 32.52 8.34 -4.28
CA ASN A 142 31.25 8.78 -4.81
C ASN A 142 30.33 9.12 -3.62
N PHE A 143 29.74 10.31 -3.60
CA PHE A 143 28.74 10.70 -2.65
C PHE A 143 27.42 10.97 -3.37
N LYS A 144 26.34 10.30 -2.95
CA LYS A 144 24.99 10.49 -3.47
C LYS A 144 24.07 10.94 -2.35
N ALA A 145 23.38 12.06 -2.57
CA ALA A 145 22.26 12.50 -1.75
C ALA A 145 20.99 12.41 -2.58
N MET A 146 19.93 11.79 -2.02
CA MET A 146 18.64 11.63 -2.68
C MET A 146 17.51 11.99 -1.71
N PHE A 147 16.55 12.75 -2.21
CA PHE A 147 15.30 13.04 -1.54
C PHE A 147 14.14 12.46 -2.35
N SER A 148 13.31 11.66 -1.72
CA SER A 148 12.17 10.98 -2.32
C SER A 148 10.88 11.35 -1.60
N MET A 149 9.81 11.53 -2.36
CA MET A 149 8.47 11.76 -1.84
C MET A 149 7.45 10.90 -2.59
N ASP A 150 6.49 10.33 -1.85
CA ASP A 150 5.34 9.61 -2.40
C ASP A 150 4.09 10.14 -1.69
N TYR A 151 3.17 10.69 -2.47
CA TYR A 151 1.90 11.20 -1.97
C TYR A 151 0.75 10.49 -2.66
N ALA A 152 -0.17 9.94 -1.86
CA ALA A 152 -1.39 9.33 -2.32
C ALA A 152 -2.60 10.05 -1.72
N SER A 153 -3.63 10.32 -2.55
CA SER A 153 -4.91 10.87 -2.12
C SER A 153 -6.02 9.99 -2.67
N ASN A 154 -6.72 9.30 -1.77
CA ASN A 154 -7.82 8.41 -2.07
C ASN A 154 -9.13 9.07 -1.64
N ASN A 155 -10.07 9.21 -2.57
CA ASN A 155 -11.36 9.82 -2.31
C ASN A 155 -12.46 8.86 -2.77
N GLY A 156 -13.51 8.74 -1.98
CA GLY A 156 -14.63 7.90 -2.37
C GLY A 156 -15.96 8.37 -1.81
N ARG A 157 -17.01 8.09 -2.58
CA ARG A 157 -18.40 8.24 -2.18
C ARG A 157 -19.09 6.92 -2.45
N THR A 158 -19.90 6.48 -1.50
CA THR A 158 -20.66 5.24 -1.64
C THR A 158 -22.12 5.52 -1.34
N TYR A 159 -22.98 4.96 -2.17
CA TYR A 159 -24.41 4.99 -1.99
C TYR A 159 -24.89 3.59 -1.60
N GLN A 160 -25.72 3.50 -0.59
CA GLN A 160 -26.38 2.25 -0.20
C GLN A 160 -27.85 2.34 -0.57
N PRO A 161 -28.32 1.55 -1.57
CA PRO A 161 -29.72 1.49 -1.94
C PRO A 161 -30.56 0.73 -0.90
N ILE A 162 -31.86 0.95 -0.88
CA ILE A 162 -32.82 0.04 -0.25
C ILE A 162 -32.91 -1.21 -1.12
N VAL A 163 -32.60 -2.36 -0.54
CA VAL A 163 -32.64 -3.64 -1.24
C VAL A 163 -33.76 -4.50 -0.65
N LYS A 164 -34.68 -4.93 -1.51
CA LYS A 164 -35.73 -5.88 -1.20
C LYS A 164 -35.40 -7.23 -1.84
N VAL A 165 -35.70 -8.31 -1.12
CA VAL A 165 -35.50 -9.69 -1.56
C VAL A 165 -36.76 -10.50 -1.28
N TYR A 166 -37.01 -11.53 -2.08
CA TYR A 166 -38.01 -12.52 -1.78
C TYR A 166 -37.52 -13.39 -0.60
N ASP A 167 -38.33 -13.50 0.44
CA ASP A 167 -38.05 -14.34 1.61
C ASP A 167 -39.38 -14.99 2.08
N PRO A 168 -39.60 -16.28 1.82
CA PRO A 168 -40.84 -16.95 2.18
C PRO A 168 -41.04 -17.13 3.68
N THR A 169 -40.02 -16.81 4.50
CA THR A 169 -40.10 -16.94 5.95
C THR A 169 -40.69 -15.71 6.65
N VAL A 170 -40.85 -14.59 5.90
CA VAL A 170 -41.44 -13.36 6.44
C VAL A 170 -42.85 -13.12 5.94
N SER A 171 -43.66 -12.37 6.71
CA SER A 171 -45.00 -11.98 6.26
C SER A 171 -44.96 -11.15 4.99
N GLY A 172 -45.78 -11.53 4.00
CA GLY A 172 -45.84 -10.89 2.68
C GLY A 172 -44.67 -11.28 1.77
N ASN A 173 -43.83 -12.23 2.15
CA ASN A 173 -42.74 -12.83 1.37
C ASN A 173 -41.67 -11.83 0.82
N ILE A 174 -41.64 -10.62 1.36
CA ILE A 174 -40.65 -9.60 0.96
C ILE A 174 -39.89 -9.11 2.19
N ALA A 175 -38.59 -9.38 2.25
CA ALA A 175 -37.69 -8.86 3.25
C ALA A 175 -36.91 -7.65 2.71
N THR A 176 -36.61 -6.70 3.61
CA THR A 176 -35.72 -5.58 3.32
C THR A 176 -34.35 -5.83 3.96
N LEU A 177 -33.30 -5.82 3.17
CA LEU A 177 -31.95 -6.02 3.67
C LEU A 177 -31.40 -4.75 4.33
N GLY A 178 -30.78 -4.93 5.49
CA GLY A 178 -30.17 -3.83 6.24
C GLY A 178 -31.20 -2.96 6.95
N THR A 179 -30.96 -1.64 6.97
CA THR A 179 -31.80 -0.68 7.74
C THR A 179 -33.08 -0.25 7.02
N GLY A 180 -33.27 -0.66 5.76
CA GLY A 180 -34.39 -0.20 4.94
C GLY A 180 -34.33 1.30 4.58
N LYS A 181 -33.19 1.91 4.72
CA LYS A 181 -32.94 3.33 4.38
C LYS A 181 -31.79 3.44 3.39
N THR A 182 -31.89 4.41 2.47
CA THR A 182 -30.74 4.79 1.67
C THR A 182 -29.71 5.51 2.55
N GLU A 183 -28.44 5.33 2.21
CA GLU A 183 -27.32 5.95 2.91
C GLU A 183 -26.29 6.47 1.92
N VAL A 184 -25.69 7.58 2.21
CA VAL A 184 -24.47 8.07 1.54
C VAL A 184 -23.33 8.13 2.53
N SER A 185 -22.19 7.61 2.12
CA SER A 185 -20.92 7.78 2.83
C SER A 185 -19.87 8.42 1.93
N GLN A 186 -18.94 9.12 2.56
CA GLN A 186 -17.82 9.76 1.87
C GLN A 186 -16.57 9.64 2.72
N PHE A 187 -15.43 9.37 2.08
CA PHE A 187 -14.15 9.40 2.75
C PHE A 187 -13.12 10.18 1.95
N LYS A 188 -12.14 10.70 2.66
CA LYS A 188 -10.91 11.25 2.12
C LYS A 188 -9.75 10.74 2.93
N GLU A 189 -8.76 10.17 2.23
CA GLU A 189 -7.55 9.61 2.83
C GLU A 189 -6.33 10.15 2.09
N ASN A 190 -5.36 10.63 2.84
CA ASN A 190 -4.09 11.07 2.32
C ASN A 190 -2.96 10.28 3.00
N GLU A 191 -2.02 9.79 2.22
CA GLU A 191 -0.79 9.17 2.70
C GLU A 191 0.40 9.93 2.13
N THR A 192 1.36 10.25 2.99
CA THR A 192 2.60 10.94 2.61
C THR A 192 3.79 10.15 3.11
N LYS A 193 4.69 9.79 2.20
CA LYS A 193 5.98 9.15 2.51
C LYS A 193 7.11 10.04 2.05
N VAL A 194 8.07 10.27 2.92
CA VAL A 194 9.28 11.06 2.62
C VAL A 194 10.50 10.25 3.04
N GLN A 195 11.50 10.22 2.18
CA GLN A 195 12.76 9.54 2.44
C GLN A 195 13.94 10.40 1.99
N SER A 196 14.97 10.45 2.82
CA SER A 196 16.26 11.05 2.47
C SER A 196 17.35 10.02 2.63
N ASP A 197 18.16 9.86 1.60
CA ASP A 197 19.29 8.93 1.58
C ASP A 197 20.58 9.69 1.33
N TYR A 198 21.60 9.41 2.13
CA TYR A 198 22.94 9.92 1.98
C TYR A 198 23.91 8.74 1.97
N VAL A 199 24.58 8.54 0.83
CA VAL A 199 25.42 7.36 0.62
C VAL A 199 26.79 7.80 0.16
N LEU A 200 27.81 7.39 0.89
CA LEU A 200 29.22 7.54 0.55
C LEU A 200 29.78 6.18 0.14
N THR A 201 30.32 6.08 -1.05
CA THR A 201 30.94 4.86 -1.59
C THR A 201 32.41 5.13 -1.92
N TYR A 202 33.27 4.26 -1.43
CA TYR A 202 34.67 4.18 -1.81
C TYR A 202 34.89 2.94 -2.68
N THR A 203 35.52 3.11 -3.83
CA THR A 203 35.86 1.99 -4.74
C THR A 203 37.31 2.12 -5.15
N ASN A 204 38.09 1.05 -5.00
CA ASN A 204 39.46 1.03 -5.43
C ASN A 204 39.92 -0.38 -5.82
N SER A 205 40.87 -0.43 -6.74
CA SER A 205 41.55 -1.66 -7.16
C SER A 205 43.04 -1.50 -6.95
N PHE A 206 43.67 -2.45 -6.29
CA PHE A 206 45.10 -2.48 -5.96
C PHE A 206 45.78 -3.67 -6.64
N ASP A 207 47.07 -3.63 -6.73
CA ASP A 207 47.91 -4.72 -7.26
C ASP A 207 47.39 -5.24 -8.61
N ASN A 208 47.39 -4.34 -9.61
CA ASN A 208 46.93 -4.62 -10.98
C ASN A 208 45.54 -5.27 -11.07
N GLY A 209 44.62 -4.94 -10.15
CA GLY A 209 43.26 -5.47 -10.12
C GLY A 209 43.11 -6.78 -9.35
N ASN A 210 44.16 -7.28 -8.72
CA ASN A 210 44.08 -8.47 -7.87
C ASN A 210 43.19 -8.25 -6.65
N HIS A 211 43.20 -7.04 -6.10
CA HIS A 211 42.41 -6.65 -4.92
C HIS A 211 41.38 -5.60 -5.33
N ASN A 212 40.11 -5.92 -5.24
CA ASN A 212 39.01 -4.98 -5.52
C ASN A 212 38.21 -4.77 -4.25
N LEU A 213 38.12 -3.53 -3.81
CA LEU A 213 37.42 -3.12 -2.58
C LEU A 213 36.33 -2.10 -2.92
N THR A 214 35.13 -2.36 -2.43
CA THR A 214 34.04 -1.37 -2.36
C THR A 214 33.57 -1.28 -0.92
N ALA A 215 33.67 -0.07 -0.35
CA ALA A 215 33.15 0.23 1.00
C ALA A 215 32.05 1.29 0.87
N THR A 216 30.93 1.08 1.53
CA THR A 216 29.79 2.00 1.51
C THR A 216 29.39 2.33 2.94
N ALA A 217 29.17 3.62 3.22
CA ALA A 217 28.53 4.10 4.42
C ALA A 217 27.28 4.89 4.03
N GLY A 218 26.18 4.71 4.74
CA GLY A 218 24.93 5.38 4.41
C GLY A 218 24.13 5.77 5.64
N PHE A 219 23.33 6.80 5.45
CA PHE A 219 22.37 7.31 6.39
C PHE A 219 21.04 7.53 5.67
N THR A 220 19.95 6.98 6.23
CA THR A 220 18.60 7.07 5.65
C THR A 220 17.63 7.55 6.72
N THR A 221 16.80 8.52 6.37
CA THR A 221 15.61 8.87 7.14
C THR A 221 14.37 8.52 6.34
N TYR A 222 13.36 7.99 7.00
CA TYR A 222 12.08 7.69 6.41
C TYR A 222 10.96 8.15 7.33
N TYR A 223 9.96 8.82 6.73
CA TYR A 223 8.74 9.25 7.40
C TYR A 223 7.54 8.81 6.58
N ASN A 224 6.51 8.30 7.26
CA ASN A 224 5.23 7.94 6.65
C ASN A 224 4.10 8.41 7.56
N SER A 225 3.13 9.11 6.97
CA SER A 225 1.91 9.55 7.66
C SER A 225 0.68 9.23 6.85
N LEU A 226 -0.40 8.88 7.53
CA LEU A 226 -1.72 8.68 6.96
C LEU A 226 -2.74 9.50 7.76
N SER A 227 -3.62 10.16 7.04
CA SER A 227 -4.78 10.86 7.59
C SER A 227 -6.02 10.48 6.81
N ARG A 228 -7.07 10.05 7.51
CA ARG A 228 -8.37 9.69 6.94
C ARG A 228 -9.48 10.37 7.71
N LEU A 229 -10.44 10.89 6.97
CA LEU A 229 -11.72 11.38 7.45
C LEU A 229 -12.83 10.70 6.66
N ASP A 230 -13.83 10.18 7.35
CA ASP A 230 -15.04 9.63 6.76
C ASP A 230 -16.29 10.14 7.47
N GLY A 231 -17.40 10.10 6.74
CA GLY A 231 -18.69 10.46 7.24
C GLY A 231 -19.81 9.82 6.44
N ALA A 232 -20.95 9.60 7.10
CA ALA A 232 -22.12 9.04 6.47
C ALA A 232 -23.41 9.65 7.04
N ARG A 233 -24.46 9.64 6.22
CA ARG A 233 -25.84 9.95 6.63
C ARG A 233 -26.82 9.08 5.89
N LYS A 234 -27.88 8.72 6.59
CA LYS A 234 -29.04 8.01 6.05
C LYS A 234 -30.13 9.00 5.62
N GLN A 235 -31.04 8.52 4.79
CA GLN A 235 -32.23 9.31 4.45
C GLN A 235 -33.06 9.69 5.71
N GLY A 236 -33.64 10.86 5.66
CA GLY A 236 -34.64 11.31 6.61
C GLY A 236 -36.02 10.69 6.36
N VAL A 237 -36.98 11.02 7.22
CA VAL A 237 -38.38 10.59 7.08
C VAL A 237 -38.98 11.19 5.80
N GLY A 238 -39.57 10.33 4.96
CA GLY A 238 -40.24 10.76 3.72
C GLY A 238 -39.30 11.20 2.58
N LEU A 239 -37.98 11.11 2.76
CA LEU A 239 -37.01 11.52 1.74
C LEU A 239 -36.05 10.37 1.42
N VAL A 240 -36.12 9.86 0.20
CA VAL A 240 -35.19 8.85 -0.33
C VAL A 240 -34.04 9.54 -1.02
N ILE A 241 -32.80 9.21 -0.65
CA ILE A 241 -31.62 9.73 -1.35
C ILE A 241 -31.59 9.10 -2.76
N PRO A 242 -31.49 9.89 -3.84
CA PRO A 242 -31.53 9.34 -5.19
C PRO A 242 -30.23 8.58 -5.51
N ASN A 243 -30.36 7.54 -6.33
CA ASN A 243 -29.21 6.82 -6.89
C ASN A 243 -28.64 7.59 -8.09
N ASP A 244 -28.02 8.72 -7.78
CA ASP A 244 -27.38 9.62 -8.74
C ASP A 244 -25.99 9.98 -8.20
N PRO A 245 -24.90 9.51 -8.82
CA PRO A 245 -23.52 9.75 -8.34
C PRO A 245 -23.16 11.21 -8.14
N ASP A 246 -23.83 12.13 -8.84
CA ASP A 246 -23.60 13.56 -8.71
C ASP A 246 -24.31 14.19 -7.50
N LYS A 247 -25.19 13.41 -6.86
CA LYS A 247 -25.92 13.78 -5.65
C LYS A 247 -25.47 13.06 -4.38
N TRP A 248 -24.47 12.19 -4.45
CA TRP A 248 -23.99 11.42 -3.28
C TRP A 248 -23.09 12.28 -2.37
N PHE A 249 -23.63 13.37 -1.86
CA PHE A 249 -22.97 14.15 -0.82
C PHE A 249 -23.57 13.82 0.54
N VAL A 250 -22.74 13.67 1.56
CA VAL A 250 -23.20 13.36 2.93
C VAL A 250 -24.24 14.36 3.43
N SER A 251 -24.15 15.63 3.00
CA SER A 251 -25.08 16.69 3.38
C SER A 251 -26.53 16.49 2.90
N ILE A 252 -26.77 15.61 1.90
CA ILE A 252 -28.15 15.31 1.43
C ILE A 252 -28.93 14.45 2.43
N GLY A 253 -28.25 13.69 3.28
CA GLY A 253 -28.86 12.86 4.31
C GLY A 253 -29.31 13.68 5.52
N ASP A 254 -30.13 13.02 6.36
CA ASP A 254 -30.61 13.59 7.60
C ASP A 254 -29.46 13.82 8.60
N ALA A 255 -29.37 15.05 9.12
CA ALA A 255 -28.37 15.43 10.09
C ALA A 255 -28.43 14.60 11.38
N ALA A 256 -29.63 14.17 11.80
CA ALA A 256 -29.82 13.34 12.99
C ALA A 256 -29.22 11.92 12.85
N THR A 257 -28.91 11.50 11.62
CA THR A 257 -28.28 10.19 11.34
C THR A 257 -26.78 10.29 11.07
N ALA A 258 -26.20 11.47 11.25
CA ALA A 258 -24.80 11.73 10.93
C ALA A 258 -23.86 10.81 11.75
N THR A 259 -22.95 10.17 11.06
CA THR A 259 -21.80 9.48 11.63
C THR A 259 -20.53 10.03 11.02
N ASN A 260 -19.47 10.05 11.79
CA ASN A 260 -18.14 10.40 11.30
C ASN A 260 -17.08 9.56 11.99
N GLY A 261 -15.94 9.44 11.34
CA GLY A 261 -14.75 8.82 11.87
C GLY A 261 -13.50 9.51 11.34
N SER A 262 -12.43 9.45 12.12
CA SER A 262 -11.12 9.89 11.65
C SER A 262 -10.04 8.97 12.17
N THR A 263 -9.00 8.81 11.37
CA THR A 263 -7.80 8.06 11.75
C THR A 263 -6.60 8.85 11.27
N GLN A 264 -5.63 8.98 12.16
CA GLN A 264 -4.34 9.57 11.82
C GLN A 264 -3.22 8.80 12.50
N TRP A 265 -2.16 8.55 11.78
CA TRP A 265 -0.94 7.98 12.33
C TRP A 265 0.27 8.43 11.54
N GLU A 266 1.43 8.35 12.18
CA GLU A 266 2.72 8.61 11.56
C GLU A 266 3.77 7.64 12.07
N ARG A 267 4.78 7.37 11.25
CA ARG A 267 5.93 6.53 11.58
C ARG A 267 7.19 7.17 11.04
N SER A 268 8.26 7.04 11.81
CA SER A 268 9.59 7.48 11.39
C SER A 268 10.59 6.34 11.58
N THR A 269 11.52 6.25 10.66
CA THR A 269 12.68 5.35 10.79
C THR A 269 13.95 6.12 10.49
N LEU A 270 15.00 5.82 11.21
CA LEU A 270 16.34 6.33 10.97
C LEU A 270 17.30 5.15 10.89
N SER A 271 18.09 5.09 9.85
CA SER A 271 18.98 3.95 9.58
C SER A 271 20.39 4.43 9.28
N MET A 272 21.36 3.76 9.86
CA MET A 272 22.79 3.89 9.54
C MET A 272 23.26 2.56 9.01
N LEU A 273 23.98 2.57 7.89
CA LEU A 273 24.51 1.36 7.29
C LEU A 273 25.99 1.51 6.95
N ALA A 274 26.69 0.39 7.05
CA ALA A 274 28.03 0.22 6.52
C ALA A 274 28.12 -1.13 5.81
N ARG A 275 28.80 -1.15 4.65
CA ARG A 275 28.98 -2.36 3.86
C ARG A 275 30.36 -2.40 3.26
N VAL A 276 30.99 -3.56 3.24
CA VAL A 276 32.26 -3.82 2.56
C VAL A 276 32.06 -5.01 1.64
N ILE A 277 32.52 -4.84 0.40
CA ILE A 277 32.63 -5.91 -0.59
C ILE A 277 34.08 -5.98 -0.99
N TYR A 278 34.67 -7.16 -0.90
CA TYR A 278 36.05 -7.38 -1.25
C TYR A 278 36.18 -8.60 -2.15
N ASN A 279 36.97 -8.45 -3.19
CA ASN A 279 37.26 -9.49 -4.15
C ASN A 279 38.78 -9.61 -4.33
N TYR A 280 39.32 -10.79 -4.13
CA TYR A 280 40.70 -11.12 -4.37
C TYR A 280 40.84 -12.02 -5.59
N LYS A 281 41.54 -11.53 -6.63
CA LYS A 281 41.81 -12.23 -7.90
C LYS A 281 40.57 -12.79 -8.62
N GLY A 282 39.40 -12.25 -8.36
CA GLY A 282 38.13 -12.81 -8.89
C GLY A 282 37.70 -14.14 -8.26
N LYS A 283 38.54 -14.73 -7.40
CA LYS A 283 38.37 -16.07 -6.84
C LYS A 283 37.74 -16.06 -5.45
N TYR A 284 38.23 -15.16 -4.59
CA TYR A 284 37.79 -15.10 -3.18
C TYR A 284 36.96 -13.85 -2.98
N LEU A 285 35.72 -14.05 -2.61
CA LEU A 285 34.72 -13.01 -2.46
C LEU A 285 34.33 -12.89 -0.99
N PHE A 286 34.34 -11.70 -0.48
CA PHE A 286 33.88 -11.40 0.87
C PHE A 286 32.89 -10.24 0.82
N ASN A 287 31.82 -10.32 1.59
CA ASN A 287 30.94 -9.20 1.88
C ASN A 287 30.56 -9.17 3.37
N GLY A 288 30.55 -7.99 3.92
CA GLY A 288 30.10 -7.75 5.28
C GLY A 288 29.21 -6.51 5.29
N SER A 289 28.12 -6.54 6.05
CA SER A 289 27.29 -5.37 6.28
C SER A 289 26.88 -5.26 7.73
N PHE A 290 26.75 -4.05 8.17
CA PHE A 290 26.19 -3.67 9.47
C PHE A 290 25.13 -2.60 9.25
N ARG A 291 24.00 -2.73 9.93
CA ARG A 291 22.92 -1.76 9.92
C ARG A 291 22.38 -1.54 11.32
N ARG A 292 22.21 -0.30 11.70
CA ARG A 292 21.54 0.12 12.92
C ARG A 292 20.28 0.89 12.54
N ASP A 293 19.14 0.38 12.95
CA ASP A 293 17.82 0.94 12.65
C ASP A 293 17.14 1.42 13.93
N GLY A 294 16.66 2.66 13.91
CA GLY A 294 15.76 3.22 14.89
C GLY A 294 14.35 3.35 14.29
N SER A 295 13.33 2.94 15.03
CA SER A 295 11.94 3.02 14.60
C SER A 295 11.04 3.60 15.68
N SER A 296 10.22 4.59 15.32
CA SER A 296 9.24 5.19 16.22
C SER A 296 8.15 4.20 16.65
N ALA A 297 7.95 3.12 15.90
CA ALA A 297 6.99 2.07 16.26
C ALA A 297 7.31 1.39 17.61
N PHE A 298 8.57 1.49 18.06
CA PHE A 298 9.06 0.91 19.32
C PHE A 298 9.36 1.94 20.40
N SER A 299 8.93 3.21 20.23
CA SER A 299 9.27 4.32 21.14
C SER A 299 8.82 4.10 22.58
N TYR A 300 7.77 3.32 22.82
CA TYR A 300 7.27 3.02 24.17
C TYR A 300 7.88 1.75 24.78
N THR A 301 8.81 1.08 24.08
CA THR A 301 9.41 -0.18 24.56
C THR A 301 10.80 0.02 25.17
N GLY A 302 11.42 1.18 24.96
CA GLY A 302 12.84 1.42 25.30
C GLY A 302 13.82 0.68 24.36
N ASN A 303 13.32 0.06 23.30
CA ASN A 303 14.10 -0.72 22.34
C ASN A 303 13.96 -0.18 20.91
N GLU A 304 13.95 1.13 20.75
CA GLU A 304 13.79 1.81 19.46
C GLU A 304 14.90 1.46 18.47
N TRP A 305 16.08 1.16 18.96
CA TRP A 305 17.27 0.89 18.18
C TRP A 305 17.64 -0.57 18.15
N GLN A 306 17.81 -1.12 16.94
CA GLN A 306 18.23 -2.49 16.73
C GLN A 306 19.43 -2.54 15.78
N ASN A 307 20.32 -3.53 16.00
CA ASN A 307 21.50 -3.76 15.19
C ASN A 307 21.36 -5.04 14.39
N PHE A 308 21.68 -4.97 13.12
CA PHE A 308 21.65 -6.09 12.19
C PHE A 308 23.01 -6.20 11.50
N PHE A 309 23.47 -7.41 11.29
CA PHE A 309 24.68 -7.66 10.55
C PHE A 309 24.54 -8.83 9.60
N SER A 310 25.34 -8.82 8.55
CA SER A 310 25.50 -9.98 7.70
C SER A 310 26.94 -10.12 7.24
N LEU A 311 27.38 -11.35 7.14
CA LEU A 311 28.69 -11.75 6.64
C LEU A 311 28.48 -12.81 5.56
N GLY A 312 29.22 -12.72 4.46
CA GLY A 312 29.16 -13.69 3.39
C GLY A 312 30.54 -13.90 2.78
N GLY A 313 30.84 -15.14 2.45
CA GLY A 313 32.04 -15.53 1.73
C GLY A 313 31.70 -16.34 0.49
N GLY A 314 32.50 -16.23 -0.54
CA GLY A 314 32.40 -17.00 -1.77
C GLY A 314 33.77 -17.37 -2.29
N TRP A 315 33.88 -18.60 -2.76
CA TRP A 315 35.08 -19.13 -3.40
C TRP A 315 34.73 -19.66 -4.78
N LEU A 316 35.32 -19.05 -5.80
CA LEU A 316 35.19 -19.49 -7.18
C LEU A 316 36.24 -20.56 -7.42
N MET A 317 35.92 -21.79 -7.05
CA MET A 317 36.82 -22.93 -7.04
C MET A 317 37.29 -23.33 -8.43
N SER A 318 36.42 -23.14 -9.46
CA SER A 318 36.75 -23.38 -10.86
C SER A 318 37.93 -22.55 -11.40
N GLU A 319 38.24 -21.41 -10.76
CA GLU A 319 39.35 -20.55 -11.14
C GLU A 319 40.69 -21.00 -10.52
N GLU A 320 40.70 -22.03 -9.69
CA GLU A 320 41.92 -22.54 -9.10
C GLU A 320 42.71 -23.40 -10.07
N GLU A 321 44.04 -23.39 -9.95
CA GLU A 321 44.96 -24.10 -10.85
C GLU A 321 44.61 -25.59 -10.92
N PHE A 322 44.27 -26.24 -9.81
CA PHE A 322 43.93 -27.66 -9.72
C PHE A 322 42.58 -28.00 -10.39
N MET A 323 41.77 -27.03 -10.78
CA MET A 323 40.48 -27.24 -11.43
C MET A 323 40.54 -26.97 -12.95
N LYS A 324 41.59 -26.34 -13.46
CA LYS A 324 41.70 -25.91 -14.89
C LYS A 324 41.64 -27.05 -15.86
N ASP A 325 42.08 -28.26 -15.48
CA ASP A 325 42.10 -29.44 -16.34
C ASP A 325 40.73 -30.14 -16.45
N ILE A 326 39.73 -29.69 -15.69
CA ILE A 326 38.39 -30.28 -15.65
C ILE A 326 37.51 -29.63 -16.73
N LYS A 327 37.60 -30.14 -17.97
CA LYS A 327 36.95 -29.51 -19.14
C LYS A 327 35.43 -29.56 -19.18
N TRP A 328 34.79 -30.41 -18.37
CA TRP A 328 33.33 -30.51 -18.31
C TRP A 328 32.70 -29.52 -17.31
N LEU A 329 33.51 -28.84 -16.50
CA LEU A 329 33.06 -27.96 -15.45
C LEU A 329 33.40 -26.50 -15.81
N ASP A 330 32.41 -25.72 -16.24
CA ASP A 330 32.59 -24.32 -16.61
C ASP A 330 32.73 -23.41 -15.38
N MET A 331 31.92 -23.67 -14.33
CA MET A 331 31.95 -22.84 -13.11
C MET A 331 31.57 -23.67 -11.89
N LEU A 332 32.42 -23.59 -10.85
CA LEU A 332 32.10 -24.08 -9.51
C LEU A 332 32.35 -22.96 -8.49
N LYS A 333 31.26 -22.49 -7.85
CA LYS A 333 31.32 -21.48 -6.81
C LYS A 333 30.69 -21.99 -5.52
N ILE A 334 31.48 -22.01 -4.45
CA ILE A 334 31.00 -22.29 -3.09
C ILE A 334 30.72 -20.95 -2.40
N LYS A 335 29.58 -20.81 -1.76
CA LYS A 335 29.23 -19.61 -1.00
C LYS A 335 28.54 -19.97 0.31
N ALA A 336 28.84 -19.19 1.34
CA ALA A 336 28.15 -19.26 2.62
C ALA A 336 27.87 -17.85 3.12
N SER A 337 26.75 -17.64 3.79
CA SER A 337 26.40 -16.38 4.42
C SER A 337 25.60 -16.60 5.68
N TYR A 338 25.78 -15.69 6.63
CA TYR A 338 25.00 -15.61 7.86
C TYR A 338 24.62 -14.16 8.13
N GLY A 339 23.43 -13.92 8.67
CA GLY A 339 22.98 -12.58 9.00
C GLY A 339 21.74 -12.57 9.87
N THR A 340 21.50 -11.43 10.51
CA THR A 340 20.33 -11.15 11.30
C THR A 340 19.42 -10.17 10.56
N LEU A 341 18.11 -10.34 10.69
CA LEU A 341 17.09 -9.48 10.10
C LEU A 341 16.09 -9.07 11.17
N GLY A 342 15.52 -7.88 11.02
CA GLY A 342 14.41 -7.39 11.83
C GLY A 342 13.13 -7.25 11.01
N ASN A 343 11.99 -7.34 11.68
CA ASN A 343 10.69 -7.06 11.11
C ASN A 343 10.00 -5.95 11.91
N GLN A 344 9.65 -4.85 11.25
CA GLN A 344 8.87 -3.74 11.82
C GLN A 344 7.46 -3.64 11.22
N ASN A 345 7.03 -4.64 10.44
CA ASN A 345 5.70 -4.67 9.85
C ASN A 345 4.68 -5.09 10.90
N LEU A 346 4.11 -4.09 11.57
CA LEU A 346 3.16 -4.24 12.66
C LEU A 346 1.80 -3.69 12.23
N ASP A 347 0.72 -4.28 12.71
CA ASP A 347 -0.66 -3.89 12.36
C ASP A 347 -1.01 -2.46 12.83
N LYS A 348 -0.36 -2.01 13.91
CA LYS A 348 -0.54 -0.66 14.47
C LYS A 348 0.73 0.17 14.32
N ALA A 349 0.57 1.49 14.21
CA ALA A 349 1.70 2.41 14.14
C ALA A 349 2.56 2.38 15.40
N TYR A 350 1.92 2.33 16.56
CA TYR A 350 2.52 2.29 17.90
C TYR A 350 1.88 1.15 18.70
N PRO A 351 2.31 -0.10 18.51
CA PRO A 351 1.67 -1.26 19.13
C PRO A 351 1.83 -1.29 20.65
N ALA A 352 2.88 -0.70 21.18
CA ALA A 352 3.17 -0.65 22.61
C ALA A 352 2.60 0.60 23.32
N GLU A 353 1.90 1.48 22.58
CA GLU A 353 1.31 2.68 23.17
C GLU A 353 0.14 2.30 24.11
N PRO A 354 0.14 2.75 25.39
CA PRO A 354 -0.94 2.51 26.31
C PRO A 354 -2.16 3.37 25.93
N LEU A 355 -3.17 2.75 25.33
CA LEU A 355 -4.41 3.42 24.94
C LEU A 355 -5.42 3.40 26.10
N LEU A 356 -6.19 4.48 26.24
CA LEU A 356 -7.34 4.55 27.13
C LEU A 356 -8.61 4.19 26.34
N SER A 357 -9.41 3.29 26.90
CA SER A 357 -10.76 3.01 26.43
C SER A 357 -11.77 3.79 27.27
N ASN A 358 -12.70 4.48 26.62
CA ASN A 358 -13.84 5.15 27.25
C ASN A 358 -15.14 4.33 27.18
N ALA A 359 -15.04 3.04 26.85
CA ALA A 359 -16.19 2.14 26.71
C ALA A 359 -16.82 1.74 28.07
N TYR A 360 -16.25 2.18 29.16
CA TYR A 360 -16.69 1.85 30.52
C TYR A 360 -17.44 3.00 31.15
N SER A 361 -18.42 2.68 31.99
CA SER A 361 -19.16 3.64 32.75
C SER A 361 -19.19 3.21 34.20
N ALA A 362 -19.21 4.16 35.12
CA ALA A 362 -19.36 3.95 36.52
C ALA A 362 -20.58 4.71 37.05
N VAL A 363 -21.27 4.15 38.04
CA VAL A 363 -22.43 4.75 38.64
C VAL A 363 -22.04 5.31 40.01
N PHE A 364 -22.26 6.59 40.21
CA PHE A 364 -21.97 7.27 41.47
C PHE A 364 -23.19 8.04 42.00
N GLY A 365 -23.34 8.07 43.32
CA GLY A 365 -24.26 8.94 44.03
C GLY A 365 -25.72 8.47 44.08
N LYS A 366 -26.57 9.35 44.65
CA LYS A 366 -28.04 9.22 44.72
C LYS A 366 -28.67 10.51 44.21
N PRO A 367 -29.47 10.53 43.11
CA PRO A 367 -29.80 9.40 42.25
C PRO A 367 -28.56 8.90 41.46
N SER A 368 -28.59 7.64 41.07
CA SER A 368 -27.49 7.01 40.33
C SER A 368 -27.23 7.72 39.01
N ILE A 369 -26.10 8.40 38.89
CA ILE A 369 -25.67 9.07 37.68
C ILE A 369 -24.57 8.23 37.04
N ILE A 370 -24.72 7.96 35.73
CA ILE A 370 -23.73 7.24 34.93
C ILE A 370 -22.68 8.24 34.45
N TYR A 371 -21.44 8.03 34.83
CA TYR A 371 -20.29 8.80 34.33
C TYR A 371 -19.44 7.96 33.37
N PRO A 372 -18.95 8.51 32.28
CA PRO A 372 -17.96 7.83 31.45
C PRO A 372 -16.70 7.58 32.27
N GLY A 373 -16.23 6.34 32.24
CA GLY A 373 -14.99 5.91 32.87
C GLY A 373 -13.92 5.65 31.80
N TYR A 374 -12.67 5.78 32.22
CA TYR A 374 -11.53 5.42 31.38
C TYR A 374 -10.81 4.23 31.99
N GLN A 375 -10.45 3.28 31.15
CA GLN A 375 -9.63 2.13 31.54
C GLN A 375 -8.51 2.00 30.52
N LEU A 376 -7.33 1.55 30.96
CA LEU A 376 -6.28 1.14 30.02
C LEU A 376 -6.83 0.05 29.11
N ALA A 377 -6.79 0.30 27.81
CA ALA A 377 -7.00 -0.75 26.83
C ALA A 377 -5.89 -1.80 27.05
N TYR A 378 -6.25 -3.06 26.91
CA TYR A 378 -5.30 -4.16 27.07
C TYR A 378 -4.06 -3.90 26.20
N LEU A 379 -2.87 -3.97 26.80
CA LEU A 379 -1.61 -4.06 26.11
C LEU A 379 -1.41 -5.54 25.74
N PRO A 380 -1.26 -5.89 24.48
CA PRO A 380 -1.02 -7.27 24.06
C PRO A 380 0.30 -7.83 24.56
#